data_9c48a1600dfab062a70cdbff5a4c7b7d
#
_entry.id   9c48a1600dfab062a70cdbff5a4c7b7d
#
_cell.length_a   1.000
_cell.length_b   1.000
_cell.length_c   1.000
_cell.angle_alpha   90.00
_cell.angle_beta   90.00
_cell.angle_gamma   90.00
#
_symmetry.space_group_name_H-M   'P 1'
#
loop_
_entity.id
_entity.type
_entity.pdbx_description
1 polymer ?
#
loop_
_entity_poly.entity_id
_entity_poly.type
_entity_poly.pdbx_seq_one_letter_code
_entity_poly.pdbx_strand_id
1 'polypeptide(L)'
;MTDYQNIFTQTQVRGHIDYGVVEGPGDEPRYRITSTSHLMGRIGDAQIGPIYLGWSGIASLICGFIAIEIIGLNMWASVGWDPIKFFGQLPWLSLDQPLPEHGLTLFMPLHEGGWWLMAGFFLTSSIILWWVRSYRRAIQLGLGTHICWGFAAAIWLYLVCGFIRPVMMGSWSEAVPFGIFSHLDWTNNLSLLYGNFFYNPFHMLSIAFLYGSALLFAMHGATILAVGRYGGEREIEQITDRGTASERAALFWRWTMGFNASMESIHRWAWWFAILCPITGGIGVLLTGTVVDNWFLWGAENGFARF
;
A
#
# COMPACT_ATOMS: atom_id res chain seq x y z
N MET A 1 -15.77 -22.58 11.15
CA MET A 1 -14.31 -22.51 11.45
C MET A 1 -13.51 -23.59 10.73
N THR A 2 -14.10 -24.72 10.42
CA THR A 2 -13.47 -25.89 9.82
C THR A 2 -13.08 -25.72 8.36
N ASP A 3 -13.81 -24.93 7.60
CA ASP A 3 -13.64 -24.92 6.14
C ASP A 3 -12.43 -24.09 5.67
N TYR A 4 -12.16 -22.96 6.31
CA TYR A 4 -11.01 -22.12 5.93
C TYR A 4 -9.66 -22.77 6.28
N GLN A 5 -9.57 -23.42 7.44
CA GLN A 5 -8.36 -24.14 7.81
C GLN A 5 -8.12 -25.35 6.92
N ASN A 6 -9.18 -26.07 6.54
CA ASN A 6 -9.08 -27.20 5.62
C ASN A 6 -8.66 -26.76 4.23
N ILE A 7 -9.19 -25.64 3.72
CA ILE A 7 -8.79 -25.04 2.46
C ILE A 7 -7.30 -24.70 2.47
N PHE A 8 -6.85 -24.02 3.52
CA PHE A 8 -5.45 -23.64 3.64
C PHE A 8 -4.51 -24.84 3.77
N THR A 9 -4.88 -25.83 4.59
CA THR A 9 -4.10 -27.05 4.79
C THR A 9 -4.05 -27.89 3.51
N GLN A 10 -5.14 -28.03 2.79
CA GLN A 10 -5.19 -28.76 1.52
C GLN A 10 -4.38 -28.06 0.42
N THR A 11 -4.36 -26.72 0.41
CA THR A 11 -3.52 -25.93 -0.49
C THR A 11 -2.05 -26.22 -0.26
N GLN A 12 -1.64 -26.39 0.98
CA GLN A 12 -0.25 -26.70 1.33
C GLN A 12 0.16 -28.13 0.97
N VAL A 13 -0.76 -29.08 1.06
CA VAL A 13 -0.45 -30.51 0.87
C VAL A 13 -0.53 -30.95 -0.58
N ARG A 14 -1.35 -30.32 -1.40
CA ARG A 14 -1.66 -30.78 -2.76
C ARG A 14 -0.86 -30.09 -3.87
N GLY A 15 -0.03 -29.10 -3.56
CA GLY A 15 0.77 -28.42 -4.55
C GLY A 15 -0.04 -27.45 -5.41
N HIS A 16 0.09 -27.53 -6.72
CA HIS A 16 -0.47 -26.55 -7.64
C HIS A 16 -2.00 -26.56 -7.66
N ILE A 17 -2.61 -25.44 -7.28
CA ILE A 17 -4.04 -25.22 -7.39
C ILE A 17 -4.30 -24.25 -8.52
N ASP A 18 -5.04 -24.67 -9.52
CA ASP A 18 -5.59 -23.74 -10.51
C ASP A 18 -6.72 -22.93 -9.84
N TYR A 19 -7.02 -21.75 -10.38
CA TYR A 19 -8.05 -20.82 -9.92
C TYR A 19 -9.43 -21.47 -9.78
N GLY A 20 -9.45 -22.62 -9.22
CA GLY A 20 -10.61 -23.44 -9.07
C GLY A 20 -11.57 -22.87 -8.05
N VAL A 21 -12.80 -22.98 -8.38
CA VAL A 21 -13.94 -22.74 -7.50
C VAL A 21 -13.81 -23.66 -6.31
N VAL A 22 -13.87 -23.12 -5.10
CA VAL A 22 -14.18 -23.91 -3.91
C VAL A 22 -15.62 -24.35 -4.05
N GLU A 23 -15.84 -25.64 -4.31
CA GLU A 23 -17.19 -26.18 -4.43
C GLU A 23 -17.92 -26.08 -3.08
N GLY A 24 -19.23 -25.85 -3.14
CA GLY A 24 -20.07 -25.32 -2.10
C GLY A 24 -20.23 -26.13 -0.80
N PRO A 25 -21.06 -25.65 0.14
CA PRO A 25 -21.20 -26.25 1.47
C PRO A 25 -21.80 -27.66 1.39
N GLY A 26 -21.07 -28.61 1.92
CA GLY A 26 -21.48 -30.02 1.99
C GLY A 26 -20.55 -30.95 1.22
N ASP A 27 -19.78 -30.44 0.30
CA ASP A 27 -18.71 -31.18 -0.36
C ASP A 27 -17.36 -30.84 0.28
N GLU A 28 -16.49 -31.83 0.39
CA GLU A 28 -15.10 -31.53 0.72
C GLU A 28 -14.54 -30.55 -0.31
N PRO A 29 -13.81 -29.50 0.10
CA PRO A 29 -13.26 -28.53 -0.82
C PRO A 29 -12.45 -29.23 -1.90
N ARG A 30 -12.94 -29.19 -3.12
CA ARG A 30 -12.24 -29.76 -4.27
C ARG A 30 -11.49 -28.66 -4.98
N TYR A 31 -10.17 -28.77 -4.96
CA TYR A 31 -9.31 -27.91 -5.75
C TYR A 31 -9.07 -28.55 -7.08
N ARG A 32 -9.26 -27.80 -8.13
CA ARG A 32 -8.89 -28.23 -9.47
C ARG A 32 -7.38 -28.22 -9.55
N ILE A 33 -6.77 -29.39 -9.55
CA ILE A 33 -5.35 -29.57 -9.80
C ILE A 33 -5.15 -29.57 -11.31
N THR A 34 -4.44 -28.58 -11.83
CA THR A 34 -3.99 -28.61 -13.23
C THR A 34 -2.68 -29.36 -13.32
N SER A 35 -2.62 -30.31 -14.24
CA SER A 35 -1.38 -30.94 -14.67
C SER A 35 -0.59 -29.97 -15.55
N THR A 36 -0.02 -28.92 -15.00
CA THR A 36 0.98 -28.15 -15.71
C THR A 36 2.33 -28.85 -15.60
N SER A 37 3.10 -28.80 -16.67
CA SER A 37 4.43 -29.39 -16.69
C SER A 37 5.29 -28.76 -15.60
N HIS A 38 5.59 -29.51 -14.64
CA HIS A 38 6.73 -29.57 -13.78
C HIS A 38 7.27 -28.25 -13.16
N LEU A 39 8.04 -27.43 -13.90
CA LEU A 39 8.71 -26.27 -13.33
C LEU A 39 7.75 -25.07 -13.16
N MET A 40 6.95 -24.81 -14.16
CA MET A 40 5.97 -23.70 -14.12
C MET A 40 4.88 -23.96 -13.08
N GLY A 41 4.46 -25.21 -12.93
CA GLY A 41 3.53 -25.60 -11.87
C GLY A 41 4.13 -25.43 -10.47
N ARG A 42 5.40 -25.78 -10.29
CA ARG A 42 6.12 -25.60 -9.02
C ARG A 42 6.28 -24.13 -8.64
N ILE A 43 6.61 -23.28 -9.62
CA ILE A 43 6.69 -21.82 -9.41
C ILE A 43 5.32 -21.25 -9.15
N GLY A 44 4.30 -21.71 -9.90
CA GLY A 44 2.91 -21.28 -9.73
C GLY A 44 2.34 -21.55 -8.35
N ASP A 45 2.88 -22.55 -7.66
CA ASP A 45 2.45 -23.01 -6.33
C ASP A 45 3.51 -22.78 -5.24
N ALA A 46 4.47 -21.91 -5.49
CA ALA A 46 5.57 -21.68 -4.60
C ALA A 46 5.10 -21.16 -3.24
N GLN A 47 5.75 -21.69 -2.18
CA GLN A 47 5.49 -21.33 -0.80
C GLN A 47 6.80 -21.25 -0.04
N ILE A 48 6.94 -20.24 0.84
CA ILE A 48 8.07 -20.13 1.77
C ILE A 48 7.51 -20.19 3.19
N GLY A 49 7.84 -21.28 3.91
CA GLY A 49 7.27 -21.53 5.23
C GLY A 49 5.74 -21.57 5.16
N PRO A 50 5.02 -20.84 6.03
CA PRO A 50 3.55 -20.78 6.05
C PRO A 50 2.96 -19.82 5.00
N ILE A 51 3.80 -19.13 4.21
CA ILE A 51 3.35 -18.08 3.28
C ILE A 51 3.32 -18.62 1.86
N TYR A 52 2.12 -18.65 1.28
CA TYR A 52 1.93 -18.91 -0.13
C TYR A 52 2.34 -17.70 -0.96
N LEU A 53 3.12 -17.89 -2.00
CA LEU A 53 3.64 -16.82 -2.87
C LEU A 53 3.09 -16.90 -4.29
N GLY A 54 3.08 -18.07 -4.88
CA GLY A 54 2.81 -18.25 -6.30
C GLY A 54 3.92 -17.62 -7.16
N TRP A 55 3.74 -17.64 -8.47
CA TRP A 55 4.71 -17.05 -9.38
C TRP A 55 4.84 -15.53 -9.20
N SER A 56 3.72 -14.84 -8.99
CA SER A 56 3.72 -13.39 -8.80
C SER A 56 4.38 -12.97 -7.47
N GLY A 57 4.19 -13.76 -6.43
CA GLY A 57 4.87 -13.55 -5.15
C GLY A 57 6.38 -13.74 -5.24
N ILE A 58 6.83 -14.80 -5.91
CA ILE A 58 8.27 -15.06 -6.14
C ILE A 58 8.86 -13.96 -7.01
N ALA A 59 8.22 -13.60 -8.12
CA ALA A 59 8.69 -12.52 -8.99
C ALA A 59 8.76 -11.18 -8.24
N SER A 60 7.78 -10.88 -7.39
CA SER A 60 7.79 -9.70 -6.53
C SER A 60 8.99 -9.67 -5.60
N LEU A 61 9.26 -10.78 -4.90
CA LEU A 61 10.40 -10.87 -3.99
C LEU A 61 11.74 -10.73 -4.71
N ILE A 62 11.89 -11.32 -5.89
CA ILE A 62 13.10 -11.18 -6.70
C ILE A 62 13.30 -9.72 -7.12
N CYS A 63 12.25 -9.08 -7.65
CA CYS A 63 12.32 -7.66 -8.03
C CYS A 63 12.63 -6.75 -6.84
N GLY A 64 12.00 -7.00 -5.70
CA GLY A 64 12.24 -6.24 -4.48
C GLY A 64 13.66 -6.41 -3.95
N PHE A 65 14.19 -7.62 -4.00
CA PHE A 65 15.57 -7.90 -3.65
C PHE A 65 16.55 -7.15 -4.57
N ILE A 66 16.34 -7.19 -5.88
CA ILE A 66 17.17 -6.45 -6.84
C ILE A 66 17.12 -4.94 -6.56
N ALA A 67 15.95 -4.38 -6.30
CA ALA A 67 15.80 -2.96 -5.97
C ALA A 67 16.58 -2.58 -4.71
N ILE A 68 16.46 -3.37 -3.65
CA ILE A 68 17.17 -3.14 -2.39
C ILE A 68 18.69 -3.24 -2.58
N GLU A 69 19.14 -4.23 -3.34
CA GLU A 69 20.56 -4.39 -3.63
C GLU A 69 21.13 -3.21 -4.42
N ILE A 70 20.41 -2.73 -5.46
CA ILE A 70 20.85 -1.55 -6.21
C ILE A 70 20.97 -0.34 -5.30
N ILE A 71 19.95 -0.07 -4.48
CA ILE A 71 19.95 1.07 -3.56
C ILE A 71 21.07 0.91 -2.52
N GLY A 72 21.12 -0.23 -1.86
CA GLY A 72 22.10 -0.49 -0.79
C GLY A 72 23.55 -0.47 -1.27
N LEU A 73 23.84 -1.10 -2.40
CA LEU A 73 25.18 -1.12 -2.97
C LEU A 73 25.66 0.28 -3.41
N ASN A 74 24.77 1.07 -4.01
CA ASN A 74 25.10 2.46 -4.37
C ASN A 74 25.39 3.32 -3.11
N MET A 75 24.57 3.17 -2.07
CA MET A 75 24.81 3.85 -0.79
C MET A 75 26.12 3.40 -0.16
N TRP A 76 26.41 2.11 -0.16
CA TRP A 76 27.66 1.58 0.40
C TRP A 76 28.88 2.03 -0.39
N ALA A 77 28.80 2.02 -1.72
CA ALA A 77 29.86 2.55 -2.59
C ALA A 77 30.16 4.02 -2.31
N SER A 78 29.12 4.83 -2.04
CA SER A 78 29.26 6.27 -1.75
C SER A 78 30.09 6.60 -0.53
N VAL A 79 30.24 5.64 0.40
CA VAL A 79 31.11 5.78 1.60
C VAL A 79 32.39 4.93 1.49
N GLY A 80 32.78 4.56 0.26
CA GLY A 80 34.02 3.83 -0.01
C GLY A 80 34.01 2.38 0.46
N TRP A 81 32.85 1.74 0.48
CA TRP A 81 32.65 0.35 0.92
C TRP A 81 33.00 0.11 2.39
N ASP A 82 33.02 1.17 3.19
CA ASP A 82 33.25 1.08 4.63
C ASP A 82 31.95 0.74 5.36
N PRO A 83 31.84 -0.44 5.97
CA PRO A 83 30.61 -0.85 6.65
C PRO A 83 30.27 -0.03 7.88
N ILE A 84 31.28 0.50 8.57
CA ILE A 84 31.07 1.36 9.76
C ILE A 84 30.47 2.67 9.34
N LYS A 85 31.00 3.28 8.28
CA LYS A 85 30.44 4.51 7.70
C LYS A 85 29.07 4.28 7.12
N PHE A 86 28.85 3.15 6.46
CA PHE A 86 27.53 2.81 5.90
C PHE A 86 26.47 2.82 6.99
N PHE A 87 26.63 2.03 8.05
CA PHE A 87 25.64 1.98 9.12
C PHE A 87 25.57 3.26 9.94
N GLY A 88 26.71 3.93 10.17
CA GLY A 88 26.78 5.18 10.93
C GLY A 88 26.16 6.37 10.21
N GLN A 89 26.13 6.37 8.87
CA GLN A 89 25.63 7.47 8.04
C GLN A 89 24.37 7.11 7.27
N LEU A 90 23.79 5.94 7.49
CA LEU A 90 22.65 5.43 6.71
C LEU A 90 21.52 6.45 6.51
N PRO A 91 21.07 7.22 7.51
CA PRO A 91 19.99 8.20 7.31
C PRO A 91 20.33 9.30 6.29
N TRP A 92 21.60 9.61 6.10
CA TRP A 92 22.07 10.64 5.15
C TRP A 92 22.40 10.09 3.77
N LEU A 93 22.49 8.76 3.61
CA LEU A 93 22.80 8.16 2.33
C LEU A 93 21.58 8.19 1.41
N SER A 94 21.83 8.37 0.11
CA SER A 94 20.77 8.50 -0.88
C SER A 94 21.22 7.95 -2.23
N LEU A 95 20.29 7.31 -2.93
CA LEU A 95 20.37 7.11 -4.37
C LEU A 95 19.47 8.14 -5.03
N ASP A 96 20.07 9.13 -5.64
CA ASP A 96 19.36 10.28 -6.15
C ASP A 96 18.77 10.04 -7.54
N GLN A 97 17.66 10.71 -7.81
CA GLN A 97 17.04 10.78 -9.12
C GLN A 97 17.94 11.52 -10.13
N PRO A 98 17.68 11.35 -11.45
CA PRO A 98 18.42 12.05 -12.48
C PRO A 98 18.33 13.58 -12.35
N LEU A 99 19.30 14.28 -12.93
CA LEU A 99 19.30 15.73 -13.03
C LEU A 99 18.27 16.21 -14.07
N PRO A 100 17.80 17.47 -13.98
CA PRO A 100 16.78 18.02 -14.89
C PRO A 100 17.15 17.95 -16.38
N GLU A 101 18.43 18.05 -16.73
CA GLU A 101 18.89 17.98 -18.13
C GLU A 101 18.61 16.65 -18.82
N HIS A 102 18.44 15.59 -18.07
CA HIS A 102 18.07 14.27 -18.62
C HIS A 102 16.60 14.15 -18.99
N GLY A 103 15.74 15.03 -18.49
CA GLY A 103 14.30 14.98 -18.74
C GLY A 103 13.70 13.63 -18.38
N LEU A 104 13.00 13.00 -19.34
CA LEU A 104 12.38 11.67 -19.19
C LEU A 104 13.14 10.57 -19.92
N THR A 105 14.41 10.77 -20.28
CA THR A 105 15.19 9.74 -20.95
C THR A 105 15.32 8.48 -20.08
N LEU A 106 15.26 7.33 -20.72
CA LEU A 106 15.48 6.03 -20.06
C LEU A 106 16.93 5.54 -20.21
N PHE A 107 17.67 6.12 -21.11
CA PHE A 107 19.06 5.77 -21.40
C PHE A 107 19.98 6.91 -20.95
N MET A 108 20.54 6.76 -19.77
CA MET A 108 21.48 7.70 -19.19
C MET A 108 22.60 6.94 -18.47
N PRO A 109 23.75 7.59 -18.21
CA PRO A 109 24.82 6.99 -17.43
C PRO A 109 24.33 6.52 -16.05
N LEU A 110 24.86 5.38 -15.61
CA LEU A 110 24.40 4.76 -14.36
C LEU A 110 24.54 5.68 -13.14
N HIS A 111 25.64 6.44 -13.06
CA HIS A 111 25.91 7.36 -11.95
C HIS A 111 25.26 8.73 -12.10
N GLU A 112 24.54 8.98 -13.17
CA GLU A 112 23.79 10.22 -13.41
C GLU A 112 22.28 10.03 -13.28
N GLY A 113 21.85 8.93 -12.65
CA GLY A 113 20.45 8.60 -12.41
C GLY A 113 20.00 7.25 -13.01
N GLY A 114 20.86 6.58 -13.78
CA GLY A 114 20.54 5.27 -14.35
C GLY A 114 20.28 4.22 -13.27
N TRP A 115 21.05 4.21 -12.20
CA TRP A 115 20.80 3.32 -11.06
C TRP A 115 19.46 3.61 -10.36
N TRP A 116 19.11 4.88 -10.23
CA TRP A 116 17.80 5.26 -9.67
C TRP A 116 16.65 4.74 -10.54
N LEU A 117 16.74 4.89 -11.86
CA LEU A 117 15.74 4.35 -12.79
C LEU A 117 15.59 2.83 -12.66
N MET A 118 16.70 2.11 -12.62
CA MET A 118 16.68 0.65 -12.47
C MET A 118 16.08 0.24 -11.14
N ALA A 119 16.50 0.86 -10.04
CA ALA A 119 15.96 0.59 -8.72
C ALA A 119 14.45 0.90 -8.67
N GLY A 120 14.03 2.03 -9.24
CA GLY A 120 12.63 2.41 -9.34
C GLY A 120 11.80 1.43 -10.18
N PHE A 121 12.33 0.94 -11.27
CA PHE A 121 11.69 -0.08 -12.10
C PHE A 121 11.47 -1.38 -11.33
N PHE A 122 12.49 -1.90 -10.66
CA PHE A 122 12.37 -3.13 -9.90
C PHE A 122 11.50 -2.98 -8.65
N LEU A 123 11.59 -1.85 -7.96
CA LEU A 123 10.72 -1.58 -6.81
C LEU A 123 9.26 -1.48 -7.23
N THR A 124 8.96 -0.74 -8.27
CA THR A 124 7.59 -0.61 -8.81
C THR A 124 7.05 -1.96 -9.30
N SER A 125 7.87 -2.72 -10.02
CA SER A 125 7.51 -4.08 -10.45
C SER A 125 7.22 -5.00 -9.27
N SER A 126 8.03 -4.93 -8.21
CA SER A 126 7.83 -5.69 -6.99
C SER A 126 6.48 -5.38 -6.34
N ILE A 127 6.16 -4.11 -6.19
CA ILE A 127 4.90 -3.65 -5.57
C ILE A 127 3.70 -4.09 -6.41
N ILE A 128 3.74 -3.90 -7.72
CA ILE A 128 2.64 -4.29 -8.62
C ILE A 128 2.46 -5.82 -8.64
N LEU A 129 3.55 -6.58 -8.70
CA LEU A 129 3.49 -8.04 -8.66
C LEU A 129 2.94 -8.56 -7.34
N TRP A 130 3.26 -7.88 -6.22
CA TRP A 130 2.66 -8.22 -4.93
C TRP A 130 1.17 -7.91 -4.89
N TRP A 131 0.74 -6.83 -5.53
CA TRP A 131 -0.68 -6.56 -5.72
C TRP A 131 -1.36 -7.67 -6.53
N VAL A 132 -0.77 -8.08 -7.63
CA VAL A 132 -1.26 -9.20 -8.45
C VAL A 132 -1.37 -10.48 -7.60
N ARG A 133 -0.35 -10.77 -6.81
CA ARG A 133 -0.36 -11.91 -5.88
C ARG A 133 -1.52 -11.82 -4.90
N SER A 134 -1.76 -10.66 -4.30
CA SER A 134 -2.84 -10.45 -3.34
C SER A 134 -4.22 -10.67 -3.97
N TYR A 135 -4.43 -10.12 -5.15
CA TYR A 135 -5.68 -10.27 -5.89
C TYR A 135 -5.93 -11.72 -6.30
N ARG A 136 -4.94 -12.36 -6.91
CA ARG A 136 -5.04 -13.76 -7.32
C ARG A 136 -5.32 -14.69 -6.13
N ARG A 137 -4.65 -14.46 -5.01
CA ARG A 137 -4.86 -15.28 -3.81
C ARG A 137 -6.25 -15.09 -3.21
N ALA A 138 -6.77 -13.87 -3.19
CA ALA A 138 -8.13 -13.60 -2.77
C ALA A 138 -9.15 -14.39 -3.63
N ILE A 139 -8.99 -14.34 -4.95
CA ILE A 139 -9.86 -15.09 -5.87
C ILE A 139 -9.74 -16.60 -5.66
N GLN A 140 -8.54 -17.14 -5.53
CA GLN A 140 -8.30 -18.56 -5.28
C GLN A 140 -8.98 -19.07 -4.02
N LEU A 141 -9.02 -18.27 -2.98
CA LEU A 141 -9.61 -18.62 -1.69
C LEU A 141 -11.10 -18.26 -1.58
N GLY A 142 -11.71 -17.71 -2.64
CA GLY A 142 -13.10 -17.28 -2.63
C GLY A 142 -13.35 -16.07 -1.71
N LEU A 143 -12.32 -15.27 -1.42
CA LEU A 143 -12.42 -14.10 -0.58
C LEU A 143 -12.77 -12.85 -1.39
N GLY A 144 -13.33 -11.84 -0.72
CA GLY A 144 -13.50 -10.52 -1.31
C GLY A 144 -12.16 -9.83 -1.61
N THR A 145 -12.17 -8.91 -2.57
CA THR A 145 -10.95 -8.21 -3.05
C THR A 145 -10.77 -6.81 -2.46
N HIS A 146 -11.56 -6.45 -1.45
CA HIS A 146 -11.54 -5.09 -0.88
C HIS A 146 -10.18 -4.71 -0.26
N ILE A 147 -9.43 -5.65 0.30
CA ILE A 147 -8.06 -5.45 0.78
C ILE A 147 -7.14 -5.07 -0.39
N CYS A 148 -7.29 -5.74 -1.54
CA CYS A 148 -6.49 -5.46 -2.74
C CYS A 148 -6.75 -4.04 -3.26
N TRP A 149 -7.98 -3.56 -3.21
CA TRP A 149 -8.31 -2.19 -3.62
C TRP A 149 -7.84 -1.15 -2.61
N GLY A 150 -7.82 -1.48 -1.33
CA GLY A 150 -7.15 -0.66 -0.31
C GLY A 150 -5.65 -0.55 -0.58
N PHE A 151 -5.00 -1.66 -0.91
CA PHE A 151 -3.60 -1.68 -1.34
C PHE A 151 -3.38 -0.85 -2.61
N ALA A 152 -4.29 -0.95 -3.59
CA ALA A 152 -4.25 -0.14 -4.81
C ALA A 152 -4.28 1.37 -4.52
N ALA A 153 -5.02 1.82 -3.50
CA ALA A 153 -5.04 3.22 -3.09
C ALA A 153 -3.67 3.70 -2.59
N ALA A 154 -2.95 2.87 -1.84
CA ALA A 154 -1.57 3.17 -1.43
C ALA A 154 -0.62 3.20 -2.63
N ILE A 155 -0.78 2.30 -3.58
CA ILE A 155 0.01 2.26 -4.82
C ILE A 155 -0.22 3.53 -5.64
N TRP A 156 -1.44 4.05 -5.67
CA TRP A 156 -1.75 5.31 -6.34
C TRP A 156 -0.87 6.46 -5.86
N LEU A 157 -0.79 6.69 -4.55
CA LEU A 157 0.07 7.74 -3.99
C LEU A 157 1.54 7.51 -4.33
N TYR A 158 2.01 6.27 -4.19
CA TYR A 158 3.37 5.88 -4.57
C TYR A 158 3.66 6.20 -6.05
N LEU A 159 2.77 5.78 -6.96
CA LEU A 159 2.95 6.02 -8.39
C LEU A 159 2.88 7.50 -8.75
N VAL A 160 2.03 8.27 -8.11
CA VAL A 160 1.98 9.73 -8.33
C VAL A 160 3.31 10.37 -7.98
N CYS A 161 3.86 10.05 -6.82
CA CYS A 161 5.12 10.65 -6.36
C CYS A 161 6.34 10.22 -7.18
N GLY A 162 6.39 8.95 -7.58
CA GLY A 162 7.56 8.38 -8.25
C GLY A 162 7.50 8.31 -9.77
N PHE A 163 6.29 8.37 -10.35
CA PHE A 163 6.12 8.13 -11.78
C PHE A 163 5.17 9.12 -12.46
N ILE A 164 3.90 9.17 -12.05
CA ILE A 164 2.86 9.91 -12.81
C ILE A 164 3.16 11.40 -12.82
N ARG A 165 3.39 12.02 -11.66
CA ARG A 165 3.71 13.43 -11.58
C ARG A 165 5.04 13.77 -12.27
N PRO A 166 6.14 13.05 -12.04
CA PRO A 166 7.37 13.27 -12.80
C PRO A 166 7.19 13.23 -14.33
N VAL A 167 6.42 12.26 -14.84
CA VAL A 167 6.11 12.18 -16.27
C VAL A 167 5.33 13.42 -16.74
N MET A 168 4.33 13.85 -15.99
CA MET A 168 3.54 15.04 -16.33
C MET A 168 4.36 16.33 -16.21
N MET A 169 5.31 16.39 -15.30
CA MET A 169 6.27 17.49 -15.16
C MET A 169 7.39 17.46 -16.22
N GLY A 170 7.56 16.34 -16.91
CA GLY A 170 8.52 16.18 -17.99
C GLY A 170 9.95 15.86 -17.55
N SER A 171 10.17 15.44 -16.29
CA SER A 171 11.51 15.12 -15.79
C SER A 171 11.49 14.14 -14.62
N TRP A 172 12.39 13.15 -14.66
CA TRP A 172 12.64 12.25 -13.52
C TRP A 172 13.23 12.98 -12.30
N SER A 173 13.78 14.16 -12.48
CA SER A 173 14.29 15.00 -11.38
C SER A 173 13.20 15.42 -10.39
N GLU A 174 11.93 15.37 -10.79
CA GLU A 174 10.78 15.65 -9.94
C GLU A 174 10.36 14.47 -9.05
N ALA A 175 10.94 13.29 -9.28
CA ALA A 175 10.63 12.09 -8.52
C ALA A 175 11.31 12.06 -7.16
N VAL A 176 10.86 11.15 -6.31
CA VAL A 176 11.38 10.95 -4.95
C VAL A 176 12.74 10.24 -5.01
N PRO A 177 13.78 10.72 -4.34
CA PRO A 177 15.02 9.98 -4.18
C PRO A 177 14.88 8.83 -3.20
N PHE A 178 15.75 7.83 -3.30
CA PHE A 178 15.83 6.74 -2.35
C PHE A 178 16.81 7.05 -1.23
N GLY A 179 16.31 7.53 -0.12
CA GLY A 179 17.09 7.88 1.05
C GLY A 179 16.19 8.32 2.19
N ILE A 180 16.61 8.11 3.43
CA ILE A 180 15.78 8.43 4.60
C ILE A 180 15.62 9.96 4.68
N PHE A 181 16.69 10.71 4.83
CA PHE A 181 16.61 12.15 4.92
C PHE A 181 16.35 12.83 3.57
N SER A 182 16.88 12.28 2.49
CA SER A 182 16.68 12.87 1.16
C SER A 182 15.21 12.86 0.73
N HIS A 183 14.45 11.82 1.02
CA HIS A 183 13.03 11.84 0.67
C HIS A 183 12.20 12.78 1.56
N LEU A 184 12.64 13.05 2.79
CA LEU A 184 12.04 14.08 3.64
C LEU A 184 12.36 15.47 3.11
N ASP A 185 13.60 15.71 2.68
CA ASP A 185 14.01 16.96 2.03
C ASP A 185 13.25 17.20 0.73
N TRP A 186 13.04 16.16 -0.07
CA TRP A 186 12.20 16.22 -1.27
C TRP A 186 10.79 16.70 -0.93
N THR A 187 10.18 16.11 0.10
CA THR A 187 8.83 16.47 0.56
C THR A 187 8.75 17.92 1.01
N ASN A 188 9.72 18.36 1.81
CA ASN A 188 9.80 19.74 2.28
C ASN A 188 10.01 20.74 1.12
N ASN A 189 10.90 20.41 0.19
CA ASN A 189 11.16 21.23 -0.99
C ASN A 189 9.92 21.35 -1.89
N LEU A 190 9.16 20.28 -2.07
CA LEU A 190 7.92 20.32 -2.82
C LEU A 190 6.93 21.34 -2.20
N SER A 191 6.81 21.34 -0.88
CA SER A 191 5.98 22.32 -0.16
C SER A 191 6.50 23.75 -0.33
N LEU A 192 7.79 23.97 -0.14
CA LEU A 192 8.41 25.30 -0.25
C LEU A 192 8.32 25.88 -1.66
N LEU A 193 8.54 25.07 -2.69
CA LEU A 193 8.55 25.53 -4.08
C LEU A 193 7.15 25.86 -4.61
N TYR A 194 6.09 25.23 -4.06
CA TYR A 194 4.73 25.35 -4.57
C TYR A 194 3.76 26.02 -3.57
N GLY A 195 4.25 26.93 -2.77
CA GLY A 195 3.44 27.85 -1.98
C GLY A 195 2.88 27.27 -0.69
N ASN A 196 3.50 26.26 -0.13
CA ASN A 196 3.17 25.62 1.14
C ASN A 196 1.95 24.68 1.06
N PHE A 197 2.20 23.40 1.30
CA PHE A 197 1.17 22.34 1.32
C PHE A 197 0.10 22.54 2.39
N PHE A 198 0.31 23.36 3.39
CA PHE A 198 -0.75 23.71 4.35
C PHE A 198 -1.97 24.32 3.67
N TYR A 199 -1.79 24.96 2.53
CA TYR A 199 -2.88 25.58 1.76
C TYR A 199 -3.42 24.70 0.65
N ASN A 200 -2.87 23.50 0.47
CA ASN A 200 -3.38 22.53 -0.49
C ASN A 200 -4.63 21.84 0.07
N PRO A 201 -5.83 22.05 -0.50
CA PRO A 201 -7.06 21.51 0.02
C PRO A 201 -7.11 19.97 0.00
N PHE A 202 -6.44 19.33 -0.94
CA PHE A 202 -6.33 17.86 -0.97
C PHE A 202 -5.43 17.33 0.13
N HIS A 203 -4.39 18.05 0.50
CA HIS A 203 -3.58 17.73 1.67
C HIS A 203 -4.40 17.88 2.96
N MET A 204 -5.25 18.91 3.06
CA MET A 204 -6.19 19.06 4.18
C MET A 204 -7.14 17.86 4.27
N LEU A 205 -7.73 17.44 3.14
CA LEU A 205 -8.59 16.26 3.09
C LEU A 205 -7.85 14.98 3.46
N SER A 206 -6.64 14.81 2.95
CA SER A 206 -5.81 13.65 3.27
C SER A 206 -5.52 13.55 4.76
N ILE A 207 -5.21 14.67 5.41
CA ILE A 207 -5.02 14.75 6.86
C ILE A 207 -6.31 14.40 7.60
N ALA A 208 -7.45 14.93 7.16
CA ALA A 208 -8.75 14.63 7.77
C ALA A 208 -9.07 13.13 7.70
N PHE A 209 -8.82 12.48 6.57
CA PHE A 209 -9.00 11.04 6.43
C PHE A 209 -7.99 10.22 7.22
N LEU A 210 -6.74 10.69 7.33
CA LEU A 210 -5.72 10.05 8.17
C LEU A 210 -6.17 10.00 9.63
N TYR A 211 -6.56 11.14 10.19
CA TYR A 211 -7.04 11.21 11.58
C TYR A 211 -8.37 10.48 11.77
N GLY A 212 -9.27 10.57 10.79
CA GLY A 212 -10.51 9.80 10.80
C GLY A 212 -10.28 8.29 10.77
N SER A 213 -9.31 7.83 9.98
CA SER A 213 -8.89 6.43 9.96
C SER A 213 -8.32 5.99 11.31
N ALA A 214 -7.45 6.78 11.91
CA ALA A 214 -6.90 6.52 13.23
C ALA A 214 -7.99 6.50 14.30
N LEU A 215 -8.94 7.44 14.25
CA LEU A 215 -10.07 7.51 15.16
C LEU A 215 -10.95 6.26 15.07
N LEU A 216 -11.31 5.85 13.87
CA LEU A 216 -12.13 4.65 13.65
C LEU A 216 -11.43 3.38 14.10
N PHE A 217 -10.13 3.27 13.89
CA PHE A 217 -9.34 2.14 14.38
C PHE A 217 -9.32 2.11 15.92
N ALA A 218 -9.10 3.26 16.55
CA ALA A 218 -9.12 3.38 18.00
C ALA A 218 -10.50 3.03 18.59
N MET A 219 -11.57 3.56 17.99
CA MET A 219 -12.94 3.30 18.43
C MET A 219 -13.33 1.84 18.22
N HIS A 220 -13.05 1.27 17.07
CA HIS A 220 -13.39 -0.12 16.76
C HIS A 220 -12.58 -1.10 17.61
N GLY A 221 -11.28 -0.88 17.72
CA GLY A 221 -10.42 -1.71 18.56
C GLY A 221 -10.84 -1.70 20.03
N ALA A 222 -11.10 -0.52 20.60
CA ALA A 222 -11.60 -0.38 21.96
C ALA A 222 -12.96 -1.08 22.15
N THR A 223 -13.85 -0.97 21.16
CA THR A 223 -15.18 -1.58 21.18
C THR A 223 -15.10 -3.09 21.18
N ILE A 224 -14.31 -3.68 20.29
CA ILE A 224 -14.11 -5.15 20.20
C ILE A 224 -13.53 -5.69 21.50
N LEU A 225 -12.54 -5.01 22.08
CA LEU A 225 -11.98 -5.40 23.37
C LEU A 225 -13.00 -5.28 24.50
N ALA A 226 -13.86 -4.27 24.48
CA ALA A 226 -14.90 -4.07 25.49
C ALA A 226 -16.00 -5.14 25.42
N VAL A 227 -16.26 -5.73 24.26
CA VAL A 227 -17.28 -6.79 24.08
C VAL A 227 -16.64 -8.16 23.87
N GLY A 228 -15.36 -8.32 24.20
CA GLY A 228 -14.62 -9.58 24.02
C GLY A 228 -15.19 -10.75 24.82
N ARG A 229 -15.71 -10.49 26.03
CA ARG A 229 -16.38 -11.54 26.84
C ARG A 229 -17.65 -12.10 26.19
N TYR A 230 -18.21 -11.38 25.21
CA TYR A 230 -19.41 -11.78 24.48
C TYR A 230 -19.06 -12.32 23.08
N GLY A 231 -17.78 -12.55 22.80
CA GLY A 231 -17.32 -13.06 21.51
C GLY A 231 -17.30 -12.02 20.39
N GLY A 232 -17.12 -10.73 20.72
CA GLY A 232 -17.12 -9.63 19.74
C GLY A 232 -16.01 -9.71 18.71
N GLU A 233 -14.90 -10.39 19.00
CA GLU A 233 -13.79 -10.63 18.06
C GLU A 233 -14.17 -11.57 16.91
N ARG A 234 -15.23 -12.32 17.06
CA ARG A 234 -15.80 -13.19 16.01
C ARG A 234 -16.72 -12.37 15.11
N GLU A 235 -16.16 -11.45 14.38
CA GLU A 235 -16.90 -10.45 13.63
C GLU A 235 -17.73 -11.03 12.49
N ILE A 236 -17.23 -12.06 11.82
CA ILE A 236 -17.94 -12.73 10.72
C ILE A 236 -19.21 -13.41 11.26
N GLU A 237 -19.12 -14.11 12.38
CA GLU A 237 -20.28 -14.74 13.02
C GLU A 237 -21.28 -13.68 13.50
N GLN A 238 -20.80 -12.58 14.07
CA GLN A 238 -21.66 -11.47 14.51
C GLN A 238 -22.38 -10.77 13.35
N ILE A 239 -21.80 -10.74 12.15
CA ILE A 239 -22.43 -10.21 10.93
C ILE A 239 -23.51 -11.18 10.44
N THR A 240 -23.17 -12.46 10.39
CA THR A 240 -24.09 -13.51 9.88
C THR A 240 -25.26 -13.75 10.82
N ASP A 241 -24.99 -13.76 12.11
CA ASP A 241 -25.99 -13.94 13.17
C ASP A 241 -25.70 -12.99 14.33
N ARG A 242 -26.40 -11.85 14.33
CA ARG A 242 -26.16 -10.77 15.27
C ARG A 242 -26.38 -11.22 16.71
N GLY A 243 -25.31 -11.22 17.50
CA GLY A 243 -25.32 -11.56 18.91
C GLY A 243 -25.25 -10.35 19.84
N THR A 244 -25.21 -10.63 21.14
CA THR A 244 -25.22 -9.60 22.18
C THR A 244 -23.97 -8.69 22.14
N ALA A 245 -22.82 -9.18 21.63
CA ALA A 245 -21.63 -8.34 21.45
C ALA A 245 -21.92 -7.17 20.50
N SER A 246 -22.50 -7.44 19.34
CA SER A 246 -22.90 -6.40 18.37
C SER A 246 -23.95 -5.45 18.92
N GLU A 247 -24.93 -5.97 19.63
CA GLU A 247 -25.98 -5.16 20.25
C GLU A 247 -25.41 -4.21 21.32
N ARG A 248 -24.54 -4.71 22.18
CA ARG A 248 -23.90 -3.91 23.24
C ARG A 248 -22.99 -2.83 22.66
N ALA A 249 -22.21 -3.16 21.66
CA ALA A 249 -21.36 -2.20 20.94
C ALA A 249 -22.20 -1.09 20.30
N ALA A 250 -23.26 -1.44 19.60
CA ALA A 250 -24.17 -0.47 18.98
C ALA A 250 -24.85 0.43 20.00
N LEU A 251 -25.35 -0.10 21.11
CA LEU A 251 -26.02 0.66 22.15
C LEU A 251 -25.07 1.62 22.87
N PHE A 252 -23.84 1.22 23.13
CA PHE A 252 -22.83 2.09 23.73
C PHE A 252 -22.65 3.37 22.90
N TRP A 253 -22.43 3.24 21.60
CA TRP A 253 -22.20 4.41 20.73
C TRP A 253 -23.48 5.20 20.53
N ARG A 254 -24.61 4.55 20.36
CA ARG A 254 -25.89 5.24 20.20
C ARG A 254 -26.26 6.09 21.42
N TRP A 255 -25.98 5.62 22.62
CA TRP A 255 -26.27 6.34 23.84
C TRP A 255 -25.24 7.43 24.17
N THR A 256 -24.01 7.30 23.66
CA THR A 256 -22.94 8.29 23.90
C THR A 256 -22.91 9.39 22.86
N MET A 257 -23.02 9.07 21.58
CA MET A 257 -22.91 10.07 20.51
C MET A 257 -24.17 10.19 19.62
N GLY A 258 -25.22 9.41 19.88
CA GLY A 258 -26.50 9.51 19.19
C GLY A 258 -26.64 8.69 17.93
N PHE A 259 -25.58 8.05 17.43
CA PHE A 259 -25.59 7.17 16.26
C PHE A 259 -24.56 6.05 16.43
N ASN A 260 -24.71 5.01 15.65
CA ASN A 260 -23.83 3.85 15.67
C ASN A 260 -23.74 3.21 14.29
N ALA A 261 -22.69 2.44 14.09
CA ALA A 261 -22.57 1.51 12.96
C ALA A 261 -23.00 0.11 13.35
N SER A 262 -23.15 -0.78 12.38
CA SER A 262 -23.24 -2.22 12.59
C SER A 262 -21.85 -2.85 12.57
N MET A 263 -21.77 -4.14 12.94
CA MET A 263 -20.51 -4.90 12.83
C MET A 263 -19.98 -4.91 11.39
N GLU A 264 -20.83 -5.02 10.40
CA GLU A 264 -20.45 -4.97 9.00
C GLU A 264 -20.08 -3.54 8.55
N SER A 265 -20.96 -2.56 8.82
CA SER A 265 -20.77 -1.20 8.30
C SER A 265 -19.57 -0.48 8.90
N ILE A 266 -19.15 -0.80 10.11
CA ILE A 266 -17.96 -0.17 10.69
C ILE A 266 -16.69 -0.47 9.88
N HIS A 267 -16.59 -1.67 9.30
CA HIS A 267 -15.49 -2.02 8.41
C HIS A 267 -15.54 -1.22 7.10
N ARG A 268 -16.72 -0.95 6.57
CA ARG A 268 -16.89 -0.11 5.37
C ARG A 268 -16.48 1.35 5.66
N TRP A 269 -16.86 1.90 6.79
CA TRP A 269 -16.42 3.24 7.20
C TRP A 269 -14.90 3.31 7.36
N ALA A 270 -14.31 2.35 8.06
CA ALA A 270 -12.87 2.28 8.25
C ALA A 270 -12.12 2.13 6.91
N TRP A 271 -12.63 1.30 6.01
CA TRP A 271 -12.05 1.09 4.69
C TRP A 271 -12.06 2.35 3.84
N TRP A 272 -13.19 3.08 3.78
CA TRP A 272 -13.29 4.33 3.03
C TRP A 272 -12.34 5.39 3.57
N PHE A 273 -12.27 5.58 4.89
CA PHE A 273 -11.33 6.53 5.47
C PHE A 273 -9.87 6.14 5.19
N ALA A 274 -9.55 4.85 5.25
CA ALA A 274 -8.20 4.36 4.97
C ALA A 274 -7.77 4.59 3.53
N ILE A 275 -8.66 4.40 2.54
CA ILE A 275 -8.31 4.59 1.13
C ILE A 275 -8.34 6.06 0.68
N LEU A 276 -9.23 6.86 1.25
CA LEU A 276 -9.38 8.26 0.85
C LEU A 276 -8.17 9.12 1.26
N CYS A 277 -7.44 8.73 2.30
CA CYS A 277 -6.20 9.40 2.66
C CYS A 277 -5.17 9.38 1.52
N PRO A 278 -4.72 8.23 1.00
CA PRO A 278 -3.78 8.21 -0.12
C PRO A 278 -4.40 8.68 -1.45
N ILE A 279 -5.69 8.46 -1.68
CA ILE A 279 -6.35 8.93 -2.91
C ILE A 279 -6.31 10.46 -2.97
N THR A 280 -6.75 11.14 -1.93
CA THR A 280 -6.76 12.61 -1.88
C THR A 280 -5.34 13.18 -1.81
N GLY A 281 -4.45 12.55 -1.05
CA GLY A 281 -3.05 12.92 -1.01
C GLY A 281 -2.37 12.82 -2.38
N GLY A 282 -2.63 11.75 -3.10
CA GLY A 282 -2.11 11.56 -4.47
C GLY A 282 -2.64 12.61 -5.44
N ILE A 283 -3.92 12.94 -5.38
CA ILE A 283 -4.51 14.03 -6.18
C ILE A 283 -3.81 15.35 -5.85
N GLY A 284 -3.63 15.65 -4.57
CA GLY A 284 -2.99 16.88 -4.13
C GLY A 284 -1.54 17.02 -4.59
N VAL A 285 -0.78 15.94 -4.57
CA VAL A 285 0.58 15.91 -5.12
C VAL A 285 0.56 16.06 -6.64
N LEU A 286 -0.32 15.34 -7.33
CA LEU A 286 -0.39 15.37 -8.79
C LEU A 286 -0.74 16.76 -9.33
N LEU A 287 -1.62 17.49 -8.67
CA LEU A 287 -1.99 18.86 -9.06
C LEU A 287 -0.88 19.89 -8.80
N THR A 288 0.04 19.56 -7.92
CA THR A 288 1.14 20.48 -7.54
C THR A 288 2.18 20.58 -8.65
N GLY A 289 2.32 21.77 -9.21
CA GLY A 289 3.22 22.08 -10.32
C GLY A 289 2.67 21.73 -11.70
N THR A 290 1.65 20.88 -11.79
CA THR A 290 1.00 20.53 -13.06
C THR A 290 -0.17 21.45 -13.39
N VAL A 291 -0.97 21.78 -12.41
CA VAL A 291 -2.17 22.64 -12.51
C VAL A 291 -2.05 23.85 -11.59
N VAL A 292 -1.57 23.66 -10.36
CA VAL A 292 -1.43 24.73 -9.37
C VAL A 292 0.05 24.96 -9.08
N ASP A 293 0.53 26.15 -9.34
CA ASP A 293 1.94 26.53 -9.14
C ASP A 293 2.22 27.08 -7.73
N ASN A 294 1.20 27.53 -7.03
CA ASN A 294 1.34 28.13 -5.69
C ASN A 294 0.03 27.94 -4.90
N TRP A 295 0.06 27.08 -3.94
CA TRP A 295 -1.12 26.78 -3.12
C TRP A 295 -1.57 27.95 -2.25
N PHE A 296 -0.64 28.72 -1.73
CA PHE A 296 -0.97 29.91 -0.94
C PHE A 296 -1.73 30.95 -1.76
N LEU A 297 -1.25 31.28 -2.97
CA LEU A 297 -1.94 32.19 -3.85
C LEU A 297 -3.28 31.66 -4.33
N TRP A 298 -3.35 30.36 -4.64
CA TRP A 298 -4.60 29.71 -4.96
C TRP A 298 -5.60 29.82 -3.80
N GLY A 299 -5.15 29.59 -2.57
CA GLY A 299 -5.96 29.72 -1.36
C GLY A 299 -6.45 31.13 -1.13
N ALA A 300 -5.61 32.13 -1.35
CA ALA A 300 -6.00 33.54 -1.23
C ALA A 300 -7.09 33.90 -2.23
N GLU A 301 -6.96 33.47 -3.48
CA GLU A 301 -7.95 33.70 -4.54
C GLU A 301 -9.28 32.97 -4.30
N ASN A 302 -9.24 31.84 -3.63
CA ASN A 302 -10.40 30.97 -3.41
C ASN A 302 -10.91 30.98 -1.95
N GLY A 303 -10.43 31.89 -1.11
CA GLY A 303 -10.91 32.09 0.26
C GLY A 303 -10.40 31.08 1.29
N PHE A 304 -9.38 30.27 0.98
CA PHE A 304 -8.77 29.30 1.89
C PHE A 304 -7.61 29.88 2.73
N ALA A 305 -6.96 30.93 2.21
CA ALA A 305 -5.91 31.63 2.92
C ALA A 305 -6.46 32.97 3.46
N ARG A 306 -6.28 33.20 4.75
CA ARG A 306 -6.62 34.47 5.40
C ARG A 306 -5.41 34.97 6.18
N PHE A 307 -5.23 36.26 6.17
CA PHE A 307 -4.15 36.99 6.82
C PHE A 307 -4.68 37.80 7.97
#